data_dcb76144f51fe9453a52a4ec949e0ab8
#
_entry.id   dcb76144f51fe9453a52a4ec949e0ab8
#
_cell.length_a   1.000
_cell.length_b   1.000
_cell.length_c   1.000
_cell.angle_alpha   90.00
_cell.angle_beta   90.00
_cell.angle_gamma   90.00
#
_symmetry.space_group_name_H-M   'P 1'
#
loop_
_entity.id
_entity.type
_entity.pdbx_description
1 polymer ?
#
loop_
_entity_poly.entity_id
_entity_poly.type
_entity_poly.pdbx_seq_one_letter_code
_entity_poly.pdbx_strand_id
1 'polypeptide(L)'
;MSEILQVRNLTKNYGGARGLSDVTLALESGKIIGLLGSNGSGKTTLLKMIAGILQPTSGTITVDGMTVGTETKKIVSYLPERTYLNSWMRIRDIIDYFEDFYEDFDRANAMRMLASLGVNENAKLRTLSKGTREQVQLVLVMSRRAKIYLLDEPIAGVDPVAREFILETILSNRTPNSMILISTHLIADVEKVLDSFVFIRDGKLLMKQDVEKLRESGKTVDELFREVYRCL
;
A
#
# COMPACT_ATOMS: atom_id res chain seq x y z
N MET A 1 -19.21 8.28 -4.18
CA MET A 1 -18.15 7.24 -4.26
C MET A 1 -18.64 6.06 -3.43
N SER A 2 -18.41 4.82 -3.87
CA SER A 2 -18.86 3.62 -3.15
C SER A 2 -17.75 3.15 -2.17
N GLU A 3 -18.16 2.60 -1.04
CA GLU A 3 -17.23 1.92 -0.13
C GLU A 3 -16.72 0.63 -0.80
N ILE A 4 -15.43 0.57 -1.09
CA ILE A 4 -14.80 -0.58 -1.74
C ILE A 4 -14.15 -1.53 -0.73
N LEU A 5 -13.80 -1.03 0.45
CA LEU A 5 -13.22 -1.80 1.55
C LEU A 5 -14.02 -1.55 2.83
N GLN A 6 -14.48 -2.62 3.47
CA GLN A 6 -15.10 -2.55 4.80
C GLN A 6 -14.39 -3.51 5.75
N VAL A 7 -14.04 -3.00 6.92
CA VAL A 7 -13.43 -3.73 8.02
C VAL A 7 -14.36 -3.58 9.23
N ARG A 8 -14.77 -4.67 9.87
CA ARG A 8 -15.71 -4.65 11.01
C ARG A 8 -15.15 -5.44 12.20
N ASN A 9 -14.98 -4.75 13.33
CA ASN A 9 -14.53 -5.31 14.62
C ASN A 9 -13.29 -6.19 14.48
N LEU A 10 -12.34 -5.80 13.62
CA LEU A 10 -11.21 -6.62 13.23
C LEU A 10 -10.17 -6.68 14.34
N THR A 11 -9.84 -7.89 14.76
CA THR A 11 -8.84 -8.15 15.78
C THR A 11 -7.82 -9.18 15.31
N LYS A 12 -6.55 -8.94 15.64
CA LYS A 12 -5.46 -9.90 15.42
C LYS A 12 -4.58 -10.02 16.65
N ASN A 13 -4.51 -11.22 17.20
CA ASN A 13 -3.63 -11.58 18.31
C ASN A 13 -2.52 -12.52 17.85
N TYR A 14 -1.30 -12.29 18.33
CA TYR A 14 -0.11 -13.08 18.07
C TYR A 14 0.40 -13.72 19.38
N GLY A 15 -0.39 -14.64 19.98
CA GLY A 15 0.08 -15.40 21.12
C GLY A 15 0.56 -14.61 22.35
N GLY A 16 -0.02 -13.42 22.59
CA GLY A 16 0.35 -12.52 23.70
C GLY A 16 0.67 -11.08 23.26
N ALA A 17 1.04 -10.86 22.02
CA ALA A 17 1.14 -9.52 21.44
C ALA A 17 -0.10 -9.20 20.59
N ARG A 18 -0.66 -8.01 20.78
CA ARG A 18 -1.80 -7.54 19.96
C ARG A 18 -1.29 -6.91 18.68
N GLY A 19 -1.75 -7.43 17.55
CA GLY A 19 -1.51 -6.81 16.25
C GLY A 19 -2.54 -5.74 15.91
N LEU A 20 -3.85 -6.06 16.09
CA LEU A 20 -4.98 -5.14 15.94
C LEU A 20 -6.03 -5.44 17.01
N SER A 21 -6.79 -4.43 17.41
CA SER A 21 -7.82 -4.53 18.44
C SER A 21 -9.07 -3.75 18.02
N ASP A 22 -10.13 -4.49 17.65
CA ASP A 22 -11.46 -3.94 17.37
C ASP A 22 -11.47 -2.80 16.33
N VAL A 23 -10.75 -2.99 15.22
CA VAL A 23 -10.67 -1.99 14.15
C VAL A 23 -11.92 -2.07 13.29
N THR A 24 -12.64 -0.95 13.17
CA THR A 24 -13.77 -0.77 12.24
C THR A 24 -13.48 0.40 11.33
N LEU A 25 -13.48 0.16 10.01
CA LEU A 25 -13.08 1.11 8.99
C LEU A 25 -13.80 0.85 7.67
N ALA A 26 -14.26 1.92 7.01
CA ALA A 26 -14.75 1.87 5.64
C ALA A 26 -13.95 2.84 4.77
N LEU A 27 -13.47 2.38 3.61
CA LEU A 27 -12.69 3.17 2.66
C LEU A 27 -13.37 3.19 1.28
N GLU A 28 -13.28 4.34 0.64
CA GLU A 28 -13.96 4.64 -0.62
C GLU A 28 -13.05 4.37 -1.83
N SER A 29 -13.68 4.01 -2.95
CA SER A 29 -13.00 3.93 -4.26
C SER A 29 -12.55 5.32 -4.75
N GLY A 30 -11.56 5.35 -5.65
CA GLY A 30 -11.09 6.57 -6.28
C GLY A 30 -10.21 7.47 -5.41
N LYS A 31 -9.81 7.02 -4.20
CA LYS A 31 -8.99 7.80 -3.26
C LYS A 31 -7.61 7.20 -3.04
N ILE A 32 -6.64 8.07 -2.80
CA ILE A 32 -5.33 7.73 -2.22
C ILE A 32 -5.42 8.01 -0.72
N ILE A 33 -5.25 6.97 0.09
CA ILE A 33 -5.49 7.00 1.53
C ILE A 33 -4.20 6.65 2.27
N GLY A 34 -3.79 7.51 3.20
CA GLY A 34 -2.66 7.25 4.08
C GLY A 34 -3.08 6.42 5.30
N LEU A 35 -2.48 5.26 5.51
CA LEU A 35 -2.55 4.52 6.78
C LEU A 35 -1.31 4.88 7.60
N LEU A 36 -1.45 5.85 8.48
CA LEU A 36 -0.35 6.57 9.12
C LEU A 36 -0.20 6.16 10.58
N GLY A 37 1.03 5.90 11.01
CA GLY A 37 1.31 5.47 12.36
C GLY A 37 2.78 5.10 12.58
N SER A 38 3.21 5.04 13.83
CA SER A 38 4.55 4.59 14.20
C SER A 38 4.81 3.14 13.81
N ASN A 39 6.08 2.72 13.83
CA ASN A 39 6.45 1.32 13.65
C ASN A 39 5.82 0.46 14.76
N GLY A 40 5.29 -0.71 14.39
CA GLY A 40 4.59 -1.60 15.32
C GLY A 40 3.12 -1.23 15.60
N SER A 41 2.57 -0.15 15.03
CA SER A 41 1.18 0.28 15.27
C SER A 41 0.11 -0.65 14.68
N GLY A 42 0.47 -1.63 13.84
CA GLY A 42 -0.46 -2.59 13.23
C GLY A 42 -0.74 -2.38 11.74
N LYS A 43 -0.11 -1.39 11.07
CA LYS A 43 -0.30 -1.08 9.63
C LYS A 43 -0.12 -2.32 8.74
N THR A 44 1.06 -2.91 8.76
CA THR A 44 1.39 -4.13 7.99
C THR A 44 0.45 -5.30 8.30
N THR A 45 0.02 -5.43 9.57
CA THR A 45 -0.95 -6.47 9.97
C THR A 45 -2.28 -6.26 9.26
N LEU A 46 -2.80 -5.03 9.24
CA LEU A 46 -4.04 -4.69 8.55
C LEU A 46 -3.91 -4.94 7.04
N LEU A 47 -2.86 -4.45 6.39
CA LEU A 47 -2.63 -4.65 4.95
C LEU A 47 -2.57 -6.14 4.59
N LYS A 48 -1.84 -6.95 5.35
CA LYS A 48 -1.75 -8.41 5.12
C LYS A 48 -3.08 -9.13 5.25
N MET A 49 -3.96 -8.68 6.16
CA MET A 49 -5.29 -9.27 6.29
C MET A 49 -6.19 -8.86 5.13
N ILE A 50 -6.14 -7.61 4.66
CA ILE A 50 -6.87 -7.15 3.47
C ILE A 50 -6.40 -7.90 2.22
N ALA A 51 -5.08 -8.12 2.09
CA ALA A 51 -4.49 -8.90 0.99
C ALA A 51 -4.78 -10.41 1.06
N GLY A 52 -5.41 -10.89 2.14
CA GLY A 52 -5.70 -12.32 2.35
C GLY A 52 -4.47 -13.19 2.58
N ILE A 53 -3.38 -12.59 3.07
CA ILE A 53 -2.12 -13.27 3.44
C ILE A 53 -2.16 -13.71 4.91
N LEU A 54 -2.89 -12.96 5.73
CA LEU A 54 -3.02 -13.19 7.16
C LEU A 54 -4.49 -13.31 7.55
N GLN A 55 -4.84 -14.33 8.34
CA GLN A 55 -6.19 -14.52 8.86
C GLN A 55 -6.41 -13.67 10.12
N PRO A 56 -7.56 -13.00 10.27
CA PRO A 56 -7.94 -12.34 11.52
C PRO A 56 -8.20 -13.36 12.63
N THR A 57 -8.07 -12.91 13.89
CA THR A 57 -8.53 -13.70 15.05
C THR A 57 -10.05 -13.59 15.21
N SER A 58 -10.61 -12.41 14.95
CA SER A 58 -12.06 -12.14 14.91
C SER A 58 -12.35 -10.92 14.03
N GLY A 59 -13.63 -10.71 13.73
CA GLY A 59 -14.08 -9.65 12.83
C GLY A 59 -14.09 -10.06 11.37
N THR A 60 -14.46 -9.15 10.49
CA THR A 60 -14.64 -9.43 9.06
C THR A 60 -14.02 -8.33 8.19
N ILE A 61 -13.58 -8.72 7.00
CA ILE A 61 -13.13 -7.82 5.95
C ILE A 61 -13.89 -8.17 4.67
N THR A 62 -14.44 -7.15 4.03
CA THR A 62 -14.99 -7.28 2.67
C THR A 62 -14.31 -6.30 1.72
N VAL A 63 -14.02 -6.79 0.52
CA VAL A 63 -13.40 -6.06 -0.58
C VAL A 63 -14.36 -6.11 -1.76
N ASP A 64 -14.82 -4.96 -2.22
CA ASP A 64 -15.82 -4.84 -3.29
C ASP A 64 -17.05 -5.75 -3.05
N GLY A 65 -17.54 -5.76 -1.80
CA GLY A 65 -18.66 -6.60 -1.35
C GLY A 65 -18.36 -8.08 -1.13
N MET A 66 -17.15 -8.54 -1.46
CA MET A 66 -16.73 -9.95 -1.32
C MET A 66 -15.93 -10.16 -0.04
N THR A 67 -16.13 -11.28 0.64
CA THR A 67 -15.25 -11.71 1.73
C THR A 67 -13.84 -11.99 1.18
N VAL A 68 -12.81 -11.63 1.96
CA VAL A 68 -11.40 -11.84 1.57
C VAL A 68 -11.13 -13.31 1.25
N GLY A 69 -10.63 -13.57 0.05
CA GLY A 69 -10.38 -14.92 -0.48
C GLY A 69 -9.73 -14.89 -1.86
N THR A 70 -9.89 -15.96 -2.64
CA THR A 70 -9.28 -16.09 -3.97
C THR A 70 -9.76 -14.99 -4.93
N GLU A 71 -11.06 -14.70 -4.93
CA GLU A 71 -11.64 -13.70 -5.85
C GLU A 71 -11.14 -12.27 -5.52
N THR A 72 -11.00 -11.93 -4.25
CA THR A 72 -10.47 -10.61 -3.88
C THR A 72 -8.99 -10.45 -4.24
N LYS A 73 -8.20 -11.52 -4.27
CA LYS A 73 -6.80 -11.47 -4.72
C LYS A 73 -6.64 -11.12 -6.20
N LYS A 74 -7.64 -11.37 -7.02
CA LYS A 74 -7.64 -10.96 -8.44
C LYS A 74 -7.72 -9.44 -8.60
N ILE A 75 -8.36 -8.75 -7.66
CA ILE A 75 -8.61 -7.30 -7.71
C ILE A 75 -7.81 -6.49 -6.71
N VAL A 76 -6.98 -7.13 -5.90
CA VAL A 76 -6.08 -6.50 -4.93
C VAL A 76 -4.63 -6.69 -5.38
N SER A 77 -3.88 -5.60 -5.49
CA SER A 77 -2.44 -5.61 -5.72
C SER A 77 -1.72 -5.19 -4.45
N TYR A 78 -0.73 -5.97 -3.99
CA TYR A 78 -0.04 -5.73 -2.72
C TYR A 78 1.46 -5.60 -2.91
N LEU A 79 2.01 -4.49 -2.45
CA LEU A 79 3.44 -4.23 -2.32
C LEU A 79 3.83 -4.44 -0.86
N PRO A 80 4.54 -5.49 -0.49
CA PRO A 80 5.04 -5.67 0.87
C PRO A 80 6.29 -4.81 1.14
N GLU A 81 6.53 -4.46 2.40
CA GLU A 81 7.72 -3.73 2.87
C GLU A 81 9.04 -4.39 2.44
N ARG A 82 9.06 -5.72 2.39
CA ARG A 82 10.25 -6.49 1.96
C ARG A 82 10.00 -7.20 0.66
N THR A 83 10.99 -7.19 -0.22
CA THR A 83 10.88 -7.91 -1.50
C THR A 83 10.67 -9.41 -1.28
N TYR A 84 9.72 -9.96 -2.02
CA TYR A 84 9.43 -11.40 -2.10
C TYR A 84 9.96 -12.03 -3.39
N LEU A 85 10.51 -11.19 -4.28
CA LEU A 85 11.01 -11.65 -5.58
C LEU A 85 12.33 -12.41 -5.43
N ASN A 86 12.46 -13.50 -6.13
CA ASN A 86 13.67 -14.30 -6.11
C ASN A 86 14.84 -13.57 -6.77
N SER A 87 15.91 -13.36 -6.03
CA SER A 87 17.05 -12.54 -6.44
C SER A 87 17.83 -13.07 -7.66
N TRP A 88 17.70 -14.36 -7.97
CA TRP A 88 18.34 -15.03 -9.11
C TRP A 88 17.57 -14.86 -10.44
N MET A 89 16.28 -14.50 -10.40
CA MET A 89 15.44 -14.30 -11.58
C MET A 89 15.94 -13.09 -12.38
N ARG A 90 15.79 -13.16 -13.70
CA ARG A 90 15.95 -12.00 -14.59
C ARG A 90 14.68 -11.17 -14.55
N ILE A 91 14.80 -9.90 -14.88
CA ILE A 91 13.64 -8.98 -14.91
C ILE A 91 12.56 -9.49 -15.86
N ARG A 92 12.93 -9.95 -17.07
CA ARG A 92 11.99 -10.54 -18.03
C ARG A 92 11.25 -11.76 -17.46
N ASP A 93 11.96 -12.64 -16.73
CA ASP A 93 11.37 -13.85 -16.17
C ASP A 93 10.34 -13.51 -15.07
N ILE A 94 10.58 -12.39 -14.35
CA ILE A 94 9.64 -11.87 -13.36
C ILE A 94 8.41 -11.27 -14.06
N ILE A 95 8.59 -10.54 -15.16
CA ILE A 95 7.50 -9.97 -15.96
C ILE A 95 6.63 -11.10 -16.54
N ASP A 96 7.26 -12.11 -17.13
CA ASP A 96 6.57 -13.30 -17.68
C ASP A 96 5.75 -13.99 -16.57
N TYR A 97 6.34 -14.15 -15.38
CA TYR A 97 5.64 -14.73 -14.22
C TYR A 97 4.41 -13.88 -13.79
N PHE A 98 4.51 -12.55 -13.80
CA PHE A 98 3.38 -11.69 -13.47
C PHE A 98 2.27 -11.75 -14.52
N GLU A 99 2.62 -11.77 -15.80
CA GLU A 99 1.69 -11.90 -16.93
C GLU A 99 0.95 -13.25 -16.90
N ASP A 100 1.64 -14.34 -16.60
CA ASP A 100 1.04 -15.67 -16.46
C ASP A 100 0.10 -15.78 -15.25
N PHE A 101 0.42 -15.05 -14.16
CA PHE A 101 -0.31 -15.19 -12.90
C PHE A 101 -1.48 -14.22 -12.73
N TYR A 102 -1.40 -13.03 -13.36
CA TYR A 102 -2.38 -11.97 -13.24
C TYR A 102 -2.95 -11.56 -14.60
N GLU A 103 -4.19 -11.93 -14.86
CA GLU A 103 -4.92 -11.57 -16.09
C GLU A 103 -5.02 -10.06 -16.32
N ASP A 104 -4.94 -9.26 -15.23
CA ASP A 104 -5.02 -7.81 -15.23
C ASP A 104 -3.64 -7.11 -15.34
N PHE A 105 -2.55 -7.86 -15.60
CA PHE A 105 -1.20 -7.30 -15.69
C PHE A 105 -0.97 -6.62 -17.05
N ASP A 106 -0.55 -5.37 -17.02
CA ASP A 106 -0.19 -4.58 -18.20
C ASP A 106 1.32 -4.66 -18.45
N ARG A 107 1.75 -5.71 -19.19
CA ARG A 107 3.15 -5.92 -19.59
C ARG A 107 3.75 -4.71 -20.29
N ALA A 108 3.00 -4.07 -21.20
CA ALA A 108 3.52 -2.94 -21.96
C ALA A 108 3.80 -1.73 -21.04
N ASN A 109 2.95 -1.51 -20.05
CA ASN A 109 3.15 -0.48 -19.05
C ASN A 109 4.37 -0.78 -18.16
N ALA A 110 4.50 -2.03 -17.66
CA ALA A 110 5.65 -2.48 -16.88
C ALA A 110 6.97 -2.23 -17.62
N MET A 111 7.03 -2.65 -18.89
CA MET A 111 8.23 -2.48 -19.72
C MET A 111 8.60 -1.01 -19.94
N ARG A 112 7.61 -0.14 -20.20
CA ARG A 112 7.86 1.31 -20.33
C ARG A 112 8.45 1.92 -19.06
N MET A 113 7.88 1.60 -17.90
CA MET A 113 8.35 2.10 -16.61
C MET A 113 9.75 1.56 -16.27
N LEU A 114 10.03 0.28 -16.54
CA LEU A 114 11.36 -0.30 -16.34
C LEU A 114 12.41 0.32 -17.27
N ALA A 115 12.04 0.62 -18.50
CA ALA A 115 12.92 1.32 -19.45
C ALA A 115 13.25 2.74 -18.97
N SER A 116 12.30 3.48 -18.42
CA SER A 116 12.54 4.81 -17.84
C SER A 116 13.48 4.79 -16.64
N LEU A 117 13.53 3.68 -15.90
CA LEU A 117 14.49 3.42 -14.82
C LEU A 117 15.88 2.98 -15.33
N GLY A 118 16.06 2.80 -16.65
CA GLY A 118 17.29 2.24 -17.23
C GLY A 118 17.53 0.77 -16.85
N VAL A 119 16.48 0.05 -16.44
CA VAL A 119 16.58 -1.36 -16.05
C VAL A 119 16.59 -2.27 -17.28
N ASN A 120 17.68 -3.01 -17.46
CA ASN A 120 17.79 -4.01 -18.53
C ASN A 120 16.97 -5.26 -18.17
N GLU A 121 16.07 -5.68 -19.06
CA GLU A 121 15.22 -6.87 -18.86
C GLU A 121 16.00 -8.18 -18.68
N ASN A 122 17.22 -8.27 -19.21
CA ASN A 122 18.09 -9.43 -19.05
C ASN A 122 18.92 -9.42 -17.76
N ALA A 123 18.92 -8.30 -17.01
CA ALA A 123 19.62 -8.21 -15.73
C ALA A 123 18.97 -9.12 -14.69
N LYS A 124 19.79 -9.71 -13.83
CA LYS A 124 19.28 -10.45 -12.65
C LYS A 124 18.93 -9.48 -11.55
N LEU A 125 17.83 -9.73 -10.85
CA LEU A 125 17.36 -8.86 -9.75
C LEU A 125 18.47 -8.58 -8.73
N ARG A 126 19.31 -9.57 -8.39
CA ARG A 126 20.43 -9.42 -7.44
C ARG A 126 21.52 -8.43 -7.87
N THR A 127 21.62 -8.13 -9.18
CA THR A 127 22.63 -7.20 -9.70
C THR A 127 22.21 -5.75 -9.62
N LEU A 128 20.93 -5.49 -9.32
CA LEU A 128 20.40 -4.14 -9.13
C LEU A 128 20.71 -3.62 -7.72
N SER A 129 20.78 -2.30 -7.57
CA SER A 129 20.86 -1.66 -6.25
C SER A 129 19.61 -1.97 -5.41
N LYS A 130 19.66 -1.75 -4.10
CA LYS A 130 18.49 -1.93 -3.23
C LYS A 130 17.34 -1.05 -3.69
N GLY A 131 17.56 0.24 -3.91
CA GLY A 131 16.54 1.18 -4.34
C GLY A 131 15.93 0.82 -5.70
N THR A 132 16.77 0.41 -6.68
CA THR A 132 16.27 -0.04 -7.98
C THR A 132 15.41 -1.30 -7.87
N ARG A 133 15.73 -2.23 -6.97
CA ARG A 133 14.88 -3.42 -6.73
C ARG A 133 13.51 -3.05 -6.15
N GLU A 134 13.46 -2.07 -5.24
CA GLU A 134 12.21 -1.55 -4.68
C GLU A 134 11.37 -0.86 -5.75
N GLN A 135 11.99 -0.06 -6.63
CA GLN A 135 11.32 0.54 -7.78
C GLN A 135 10.78 -0.51 -8.77
N VAL A 136 11.57 -1.54 -9.10
CA VAL A 136 11.10 -2.67 -9.93
C VAL A 136 9.87 -3.33 -9.32
N GLN A 137 9.88 -3.59 -8.03
CA GLN A 137 8.75 -4.23 -7.34
C GLN A 137 7.50 -3.34 -7.35
N LEU A 138 7.66 -2.02 -7.16
CA LEU A 138 6.56 -1.08 -7.29
C LEU A 138 5.99 -1.07 -8.72
N VAL A 139 6.87 -1.03 -9.74
CA VAL A 139 6.45 -1.07 -11.16
C VAL A 139 5.58 -2.29 -11.43
N LEU A 140 5.98 -3.47 -10.98
CA LEU A 140 5.20 -4.71 -11.16
C LEU A 140 3.82 -4.62 -10.50
N VAL A 141 3.76 -4.12 -9.26
CA VAL A 141 2.51 -3.96 -8.52
C VAL A 141 1.59 -2.93 -9.18
N MET A 142 2.14 -1.79 -9.62
CA MET A 142 1.37 -0.70 -10.24
C MET A 142 1.02 -0.98 -11.72
N SER A 143 1.64 -2.00 -12.34
CA SER A 143 1.29 -2.45 -13.69
C SER A 143 0.10 -3.42 -13.73
N ARG A 144 -0.47 -3.79 -12.59
CA ARG A 144 -1.77 -4.46 -12.54
C ARG A 144 -2.90 -3.42 -12.67
N ARG A 145 -4.03 -3.83 -13.24
CA ARG A 145 -5.27 -3.01 -13.28
C ARG A 145 -6.19 -3.35 -12.11
N ALA A 146 -5.61 -3.35 -10.90
CA ALA A 146 -6.32 -3.71 -9.68
C ALA A 146 -7.34 -2.64 -9.25
N LYS A 147 -8.38 -3.06 -8.52
CA LYS A 147 -9.32 -2.13 -7.88
C LYS A 147 -8.76 -1.54 -6.58
N ILE A 148 -7.89 -2.27 -5.90
CA ILE A 148 -7.24 -1.86 -4.65
C ILE A 148 -5.74 -2.11 -4.75
N TYR A 149 -4.96 -1.09 -4.45
CA TYR A 149 -3.51 -1.19 -4.26
C TYR A 149 -3.19 -0.98 -2.78
N LEU A 150 -2.48 -1.92 -2.21
CA LEU A 150 -1.99 -1.88 -0.83
C LEU A 150 -0.47 -1.73 -0.88
N LEU A 151 0.03 -0.59 -0.44
CA LEU A 151 1.46 -0.25 -0.51
C LEU A 151 2.03 -0.14 0.91
N ASP A 152 2.83 -1.12 1.31
CA ASP A 152 3.37 -1.21 2.67
C ASP A 152 4.76 -0.57 2.73
N GLU A 153 4.87 0.61 3.34
CA GLU A 153 6.08 1.42 3.50
C GLU A 153 6.84 1.64 2.16
N PRO A 154 6.17 2.07 1.05
CA PRO A 154 6.76 2.09 -0.29
C PRO A 154 7.95 3.03 -0.45
N ILE A 155 8.10 4.02 0.44
CA ILE A 155 9.17 5.04 0.40
C ILE A 155 10.19 4.90 1.52
N ALA A 156 10.05 3.87 2.37
CA ALA A 156 10.95 3.68 3.51
C ALA A 156 12.34 3.21 3.08
N GLY A 157 13.37 3.92 3.53
CA GLY A 157 14.75 3.53 3.27
C GLY A 157 15.25 3.79 1.84
N VAL A 158 14.51 4.56 1.03
CA VAL A 158 14.94 5.03 -0.29
C VAL A 158 15.41 6.48 -0.23
N ASP A 159 16.30 6.85 -1.13
CA ASP A 159 16.78 8.23 -1.26
C ASP A 159 15.68 9.18 -1.79
N PRO A 160 15.85 10.51 -1.64
CA PRO A 160 14.83 11.48 -2.04
C PRO A 160 14.42 11.41 -3.51
N VAL A 161 15.35 11.12 -4.43
CA VAL A 161 15.07 11.04 -5.88
C VAL A 161 14.21 9.81 -6.18
N ALA A 162 14.56 8.67 -5.56
CA ALA A 162 13.77 7.45 -5.69
C ALA A 162 12.37 7.60 -5.07
N ARG A 163 12.19 8.37 -3.98
CA ARG A 163 10.86 8.68 -3.41
C ARG A 163 9.99 9.44 -4.39
N GLU A 164 10.54 10.44 -5.07
CA GLU A 164 9.79 11.21 -6.05
C GLU A 164 9.30 10.32 -7.20
N PHE A 165 10.17 9.49 -7.75
CA PHE A 165 9.79 8.49 -8.76
C PHE A 165 8.67 7.56 -8.26
N ILE A 166 8.74 7.07 -7.01
CA ILE A 166 7.71 6.21 -6.42
C ILE A 166 6.36 6.92 -6.38
N LEU A 167 6.33 8.16 -5.88
CA LEU A 167 5.09 8.95 -5.78
C LEU A 167 4.51 9.29 -7.16
N GLU A 168 5.35 9.66 -8.12
CA GLU A 168 4.94 9.89 -9.51
C GLU A 168 4.39 8.62 -10.16
N THR A 169 5.04 7.47 -9.92
CA THR A 169 4.55 6.17 -10.41
C THR A 169 3.17 5.85 -9.85
N ILE A 170 2.94 6.08 -8.57
CA ILE A 170 1.63 5.87 -7.92
C ILE A 170 0.57 6.77 -8.55
N LEU A 171 0.86 8.06 -8.72
CA LEU A 171 -0.08 9.03 -9.29
C LEU A 171 -0.41 8.75 -10.76
N SER A 172 0.60 8.44 -11.57
CA SER A 172 0.46 8.25 -13.02
C SER A 172 -0.22 6.93 -13.40
N ASN A 173 -0.15 5.92 -12.53
CA ASN A 173 -0.74 4.61 -12.79
C ASN A 173 -2.05 4.37 -12.00
N ARG A 174 -2.54 5.38 -11.32
CA ARG A 174 -3.84 5.37 -10.66
C ARG A 174 -4.96 5.29 -11.71
N THR A 175 -5.86 4.33 -11.56
CA THR A 175 -7.12 4.34 -12.32
C THR A 175 -8.18 5.17 -11.58
N PRO A 176 -9.12 5.85 -12.26
CA PRO A 176 -10.08 6.76 -11.61
C PRO A 176 -10.93 6.13 -10.50
N ASN A 177 -11.16 4.82 -10.58
CA ASN A 177 -12.00 4.08 -9.63
C ASN A 177 -11.18 3.19 -8.68
N SER A 178 -9.84 3.19 -8.75
CA SER A 178 -9.02 2.41 -7.84
C SER A 178 -8.84 3.12 -6.50
N MET A 179 -8.77 2.35 -5.42
CA MET A 179 -8.33 2.82 -4.11
C MET A 179 -6.85 2.48 -3.94
N ILE A 180 -6.06 3.42 -3.45
CA ILE A 180 -4.65 3.19 -3.08
C ILE A 180 -4.52 3.42 -1.58
N LEU A 181 -4.09 2.42 -0.83
CA LEU A 181 -3.82 2.50 0.60
C LEU A 181 -2.31 2.43 0.84
N ILE A 182 -1.73 3.55 1.28
CA ILE A 182 -0.29 3.68 1.53
C ILE A 182 -0.06 3.63 3.03
N SER A 183 0.62 2.60 3.54
CA SER A 183 1.10 2.60 4.93
C SER A 183 2.44 3.30 5.01
N THR A 184 2.61 4.22 5.96
CA THR A 184 3.90 4.83 6.23
C THR A 184 3.96 5.52 7.59
N HIS A 185 5.18 5.72 8.06
CA HIS A 185 5.52 6.60 9.18
C HIS A 185 6.16 7.92 8.71
N LEU A 186 6.43 8.05 7.39
CA LEU A 186 7.04 9.23 6.75
C LEU A 186 5.92 10.14 6.18
N ILE A 187 5.17 10.80 7.07
CA ILE A 187 3.93 11.50 6.74
C ILE A 187 4.17 12.69 5.82
N ALA A 188 5.16 13.54 6.14
CA ALA A 188 5.47 14.73 5.37
C ALA A 188 5.79 14.45 3.88
N ASP A 189 6.36 13.27 3.59
CA ASP A 189 6.73 12.87 2.23
C ASP A 189 5.50 12.50 1.38
N VAL A 190 4.47 11.89 1.99
CA VAL A 190 3.29 11.38 1.27
C VAL A 190 2.08 12.32 1.32
N GLU A 191 2.02 13.25 2.26
CA GLU A 191 0.86 14.12 2.51
C GLU A 191 0.35 14.83 1.25
N LYS A 192 1.27 15.23 0.37
CA LYS A 192 0.96 15.95 -0.87
C LYS A 192 0.12 15.16 -1.87
N VAL A 193 0.15 13.81 -1.78
CA VAL A 193 -0.57 12.90 -2.69
C VAL A 193 -1.81 12.28 -2.08
N LEU A 194 -2.07 12.50 -0.78
CA LEU A 194 -3.21 11.90 -0.09
C LEU A 194 -4.50 12.68 -0.28
N ASP A 195 -5.59 11.97 -0.53
CA ASP A 195 -6.96 12.49 -0.49
C ASP A 195 -7.54 12.42 0.95
N SER A 196 -7.20 11.35 1.70
CA SER A 196 -7.60 11.17 3.10
C SER A 196 -6.56 10.36 3.86
N PHE A 197 -6.69 10.32 5.19
CA PHE A 197 -5.79 9.54 6.04
C PHE A 197 -6.52 8.87 7.19
N VAL A 198 -5.88 7.83 7.71
CA VAL A 198 -6.28 7.05 8.88
C VAL A 198 -5.10 6.97 9.83
N PHE A 199 -5.26 7.41 11.08
CA PHE A 199 -4.25 7.23 12.12
C PHE A 199 -4.50 5.92 12.86
N ILE A 200 -3.42 5.12 13.01
CA ILE A 200 -3.46 3.86 13.73
C ILE A 200 -2.32 3.80 14.77
N ARG A 201 -2.64 3.50 16.03
CA ARG A 201 -1.69 3.37 17.13
C ARG A 201 -2.06 2.18 18.01
N ASP A 202 -1.06 1.40 18.39
CA ASP A 202 -1.20 0.24 19.30
C ASP A 202 -2.33 -0.72 18.89
N GLY A 203 -2.45 -0.95 17.57
CA GLY A 203 -3.47 -1.81 16.97
C GLY A 203 -4.88 -1.22 16.95
N LYS A 204 -5.08 0.05 17.30
CA LYS A 204 -6.38 0.73 17.29
C LYS A 204 -6.41 1.87 16.28
N LEU A 205 -7.56 2.04 15.67
CA LEU A 205 -7.83 3.19 14.81
C LEU A 205 -8.13 4.40 15.72
N LEU A 206 -7.41 5.50 15.52
CA LEU A 206 -7.60 6.74 16.27
C LEU A 206 -8.57 7.69 15.57
N MET A 207 -8.38 7.90 14.26
CA MET A 207 -9.21 8.79 13.46
C MET A 207 -9.09 8.50 11.97
N LYS A 208 -10.10 8.95 11.22
CA LYS A 208 -10.10 9.05 9.74
C LYS A 208 -10.57 10.45 9.37
N GLN A 209 -9.86 11.10 8.43
CA GLN A 209 -10.22 12.44 7.96
C GLN A 209 -9.76 12.68 6.51
N ASP A 210 -10.47 13.54 5.78
CA ASP A 210 -10.05 14.04 4.48
C ASP A 210 -8.97 15.12 4.66
N VAL A 211 -7.94 15.08 3.79
CA VAL A 211 -6.82 16.03 3.83
C VAL A 211 -7.28 17.46 3.53
N GLU A 212 -8.22 17.63 2.59
CA GLU A 212 -8.77 18.94 2.23
C GLU A 212 -9.43 19.62 3.43
N LYS A 213 -10.28 18.89 4.18
CA LYS A 213 -10.91 19.42 5.41
C LYS A 213 -9.90 19.81 6.48
N LEU A 214 -8.78 19.11 6.56
CA LEU A 214 -7.71 19.47 7.49
C LEU A 214 -7.02 20.75 7.05
N ARG A 215 -6.72 20.91 5.75
CA ARG A 215 -6.10 22.12 5.19
C ARG A 215 -6.95 23.37 5.41
N GLU A 216 -8.28 23.27 5.40
CA GLU A 216 -9.18 24.38 5.76
C GLU A 216 -8.96 24.89 7.18
N SER A 217 -8.49 24.05 8.10
CA SER A 217 -8.10 24.44 9.46
C SER A 217 -6.70 25.04 9.58
N GLY A 218 -5.96 25.15 8.47
CA GLY A 218 -4.60 25.66 8.43
C GLY A 218 -3.54 24.70 8.95
N LYS A 219 -3.87 23.40 9.13
CA LYS A 219 -2.94 22.38 9.64
C LYS A 219 -2.51 21.41 8.55
N THR A 220 -1.30 20.87 8.69
CA THR A 220 -0.81 19.74 7.90
C THR A 220 -1.14 18.41 8.59
N VAL A 221 -1.09 17.30 7.82
CA VAL A 221 -1.31 15.95 8.38
C VAL A 221 -0.20 15.58 9.36
N ASP A 222 1.05 16.00 9.09
CA ASP A 222 2.19 15.76 9.98
C ASP A 222 2.04 16.52 11.31
N GLU A 223 1.59 17.78 11.29
CA GLU A 223 1.32 18.55 12.51
C GLU A 223 0.22 17.89 13.36
N LEU A 224 -0.91 17.54 12.74
CA LEU A 224 -2.01 16.86 13.45
C LEU A 224 -1.55 15.51 14.01
N PHE A 225 -0.77 14.75 13.27
CA PHE A 225 -0.21 13.49 13.74
C PHE A 225 0.63 13.69 15.00
N ARG A 226 1.52 14.67 15.01
CA ARG A 226 2.36 14.99 16.18
C ARG A 226 1.53 15.41 17.38
N GLU A 227 0.46 16.19 17.18
CA GLU A 227 -0.47 16.58 18.25
C GLU A 227 -1.16 15.34 18.85
N VAL A 228 -1.82 14.52 18.01
CA VAL A 228 -2.57 13.32 18.44
C VAL A 228 -1.66 12.31 19.14
N TYR A 229 -0.41 12.15 18.67
CA TYR A 229 0.53 11.20 19.27
C TYR A 229 1.25 11.71 20.52
N ARG A 230 1.29 13.05 20.76
CA ARG A 230 1.82 13.63 22.01
C ARG A 230 0.80 13.65 23.14
N CYS A 231 -0.49 13.76 22.83
CA CYS A 231 -1.58 13.84 23.81
C CYS A 231 -2.03 12.48 24.35
N LEU A 232 -1.45 11.38 23.89
CA LEU A 232 -1.76 10.00 24.26
C LEU A 232 -0.54 9.29 24.87
#